data_13fa607cc7642e8cf2e70b1579e12085
#
_entry.id   13fa607cc7642e8cf2e70b1579e12085
#
_cell.length_a   1.000
_cell.length_b   1.000
_cell.length_c   1.000
_cell.angle_alpha   90.00
_cell.angle_beta   90.00
_cell.angle_gamma   90.00
#
_symmetry.space_group_name_H-M   'P 1'
#
loop_
_entity.id
_entity.type
_entity.pdbx_description
1 polymer ?
#
loop_
_entity_poly.entity_id
_entity_poly.type
_entity_poly.pdbx_seq_one_letter_code
_entity_poly.pdbx_strand_id
1 'polypeptide(L)'
;MNILLLGGSGFIGRRAARRLREAGHSVRTPAHAELDFLRPSRDAAMPLLEGCDAVMNCVGVMSRHAGILETVHHHTPALLARCAKEAGVCRWVQLSALGADPAAAVAFVAGKGRGDAAVAAELPAAVARPSVVFGRGGASCELFIKLARLPVLPLPEGDAFDLQPVHAADVADGLCRLLANPPENGAPVNMTGRLKTTLAGYLAILRQTLHGKAPAKILPVPLALLRPVLPLANILSNGFLSPDSITLLHQGSCADPAPFAALLGRKPLGADEFARTAESD
;
A
#
# COMPACT_ATOMS: atom_id res chain seq x y z
N MET A 1 -18.77 2.39 15.84
CA MET A 1 -17.47 2.14 16.50
C MET A 1 -16.65 3.41 16.55
N ASN A 2 -15.85 3.55 17.59
CA ASN A 2 -14.81 4.57 17.71
C ASN A 2 -13.51 4.00 17.15
N ILE A 3 -13.01 4.56 16.06
CA ILE A 3 -11.88 4.01 15.30
C ILE A 3 -10.71 5.00 15.34
N LEU A 4 -9.54 4.54 15.79
CA LEU A 4 -8.29 5.26 15.61
C LEU A 4 -7.70 4.89 14.25
N LEU A 5 -7.69 5.85 13.32
CA LEU A 5 -7.12 5.67 11.99
C LEU A 5 -5.75 6.35 11.91
N LEU A 6 -4.71 5.57 11.97
CA LEU A 6 -3.32 6.01 11.81
C LEU A 6 -3.03 6.25 10.32
N GLY A 7 -2.41 7.37 10.01
CA GLY A 7 -2.15 7.77 8.62
C GLY A 7 -3.39 8.23 7.85
N GLY A 8 -4.42 8.75 8.55
CA GLY A 8 -5.69 9.18 7.94
C GLY A 8 -5.57 10.37 6.97
N SER A 9 -4.50 11.15 7.03
CA SER A 9 -4.18 12.20 6.03
C SER A 9 -3.48 11.66 4.77
N GLY A 10 -2.99 10.41 4.81
CA GLY A 10 -2.27 9.79 3.72
C GLY A 10 -3.14 9.37 2.53
N PHE A 11 -2.48 8.87 1.48
CA PHE A 11 -3.09 8.50 0.20
C PHE A 11 -4.25 7.49 0.35
N ILE A 12 -4.05 6.38 1.05
CA ILE A 12 -5.11 5.39 1.31
C ILE A 12 -5.96 5.80 2.50
N GLY A 13 -5.32 6.30 3.58
CA GLY A 13 -5.99 6.60 4.83
C GLY A 13 -7.13 7.61 4.69
N ARG A 14 -6.97 8.69 3.88
CA ARG A 14 -8.05 9.67 3.66
C ARG A 14 -9.29 9.06 3.00
N ARG A 15 -9.11 8.07 2.11
CA ARG A 15 -10.21 7.35 1.46
C ARG A 15 -10.90 6.41 2.44
N ALA A 16 -10.11 5.67 3.23
CA ALA A 16 -10.63 4.84 4.30
C ALA A 16 -11.38 5.68 5.36
N ALA A 17 -10.83 6.84 5.78
CA ALA A 17 -11.49 7.76 6.70
C ALA A 17 -12.87 8.20 6.20
N ARG A 18 -12.96 8.56 4.91
CA ARG A 18 -14.24 8.94 4.28
C ARG A 18 -15.23 7.79 4.33
N ARG A 19 -14.85 6.60 3.88
CA ARG A 19 -15.71 5.40 3.88
C ARG A 19 -16.20 5.01 5.27
N LEU A 20 -15.32 5.06 6.26
CA LEU A 20 -15.69 4.74 7.64
C LEU A 20 -16.70 5.76 8.21
N ARG A 21 -16.53 7.06 7.93
CA ARG A 21 -17.49 8.09 8.35
C ARG A 21 -18.84 7.96 7.63
N GLU A 22 -18.82 7.66 6.32
CA GLU A 22 -20.03 7.38 5.53
C GLU A 22 -20.79 6.15 6.08
N ALA A 23 -20.08 5.18 6.65
CA ALA A 23 -20.65 4.01 7.33
C ALA A 23 -21.10 4.29 8.78
N GLY A 24 -21.05 5.55 9.25
CA GLY A 24 -21.53 5.94 10.57
C GLY A 24 -20.54 5.69 11.72
N HIS A 25 -19.26 5.47 11.43
CA HIS A 25 -18.22 5.32 12.47
C HIS A 25 -17.66 6.68 12.91
N SER A 26 -17.32 6.79 14.21
CA SER A 26 -16.50 7.89 14.73
C SER A 26 -15.04 7.60 14.40
N VAL A 27 -14.37 8.49 13.64
CA VAL A 27 -13.00 8.27 13.16
C VAL A 27 -12.09 9.38 13.64
N ARG A 28 -11.19 9.03 14.56
CA ARG A 28 -10.09 9.90 15.01
C ARG A 28 -8.86 9.64 14.14
N THR A 29 -8.28 10.71 13.62
CA THR A 29 -7.05 10.67 12.82
C THR A 29 -6.02 11.58 13.48
N PRO A 30 -5.04 11.05 14.24
CA PRO A 30 -4.07 11.87 14.92
C PRO A 30 -3.16 12.59 13.91
N ALA A 31 -2.81 13.82 14.24
CA ALA A 31 -1.79 14.57 13.51
C ALA A 31 -0.38 14.00 13.81
N HIS A 32 0.59 14.31 12.95
CA HIS A 32 1.98 13.87 13.16
C HIS A 32 2.56 14.39 14.48
N ALA A 33 2.13 15.58 14.92
CA ALA A 33 2.57 16.15 16.20
C ALA A 33 2.00 15.40 17.42
N GLU A 34 0.84 14.72 17.28
CA GLU A 34 0.25 13.93 18.37
C GLU A 34 0.90 12.54 18.46
N LEU A 35 1.34 11.97 17.31
CA LEU A 35 1.97 10.64 17.24
C LEU A 35 3.01 10.61 16.12
N ASP A 36 4.28 10.72 16.50
CA ASP A 36 5.40 10.60 15.58
C ASP A 36 5.79 9.13 15.40
N PHE A 37 5.59 8.60 14.20
CA PHE A 37 5.95 7.22 13.87
C PHE A 37 7.46 6.93 13.85
N LEU A 38 8.30 7.97 13.80
CA LEU A 38 9.76 7.85 13.91
C LEU A 38 10.25 7.85 15.37
N ARG A 39 9.44 8.37 16.29
CA ARG A 39 9.73 8.46 17.72
C ARG A 39 8.51 8.05 18.54
N PRO A 40 8.02 6.82 18.38
CA PRO A 40 6.81 6.36 19.05
C PRO A 40 7.06 6.27 20.56
N SER A 41 6.07 6.69 21.34
CA SER A 41 6.08 6.50 22.78
C SER A 41 4.73 6.00 23.28
N ARG A 42 4.75 5.27 24.38
CA ARG A 42 3.53 4.79 25.05
C ARG A 42 2.70 5.98 25.54
N ASP A 43 3.32 7.01 26.07
CA ASP A 43 2.63 8.19 26.62
C ASP A 43 1.87 8.97 25.54
N ALA A 44 2.40 9.01 24.29
CA ALA A 44 1.70 9.61 23.17
C ALA A 44 0.58 8.68 22.64
N ALA A 45 0.75 7.37 22.73
CA ALA A 45 -0.18 6.40 22.18
C ALA A 45 -1.43 6.19 23.05
N MET A 46 -1.27 6.06 24.37
CA MET A 46 -2.35 5.68 25.30
C MET A 46 -3.55 6.63 25.26
N PRO A 47 -3.39 7.98 25.29
CA PRO A 47 -4.52 8.91 25.21
C PRO A 47 -5.28 8.85 23.88
N LEU A 48 -4.61 8.39 22.80
CA LEU A 48 -5.24 8.22 21.49
C LEU A 48 -6.09 6.95 21.41
N LEU A 49 -5.74 5.93 22.19
CA LEU A 49 -6.38 4.62 22.20
C LEU A 49 -7.53 4.52 23.19
N GLU A 50 -7.62 5.45 24.14
CA GLU A 50 -8.68 5.47 25.16
C GLU A 50 -10.05 5.56 24.50
N GLY A 51 -10.96 4.64 24.83
CA GLY A 51 -12.31 4.56 24.30
C GLY A 51 -12.41 4.14 22.83
N CYS A 52 -11.32 3.65 22.21
CA CYS A 52 -11.35 3.11 20.86
C CYS A 52 -11.79 1.65 20.84
N ASP A 53 -12.71 1.31 19.93
CA ASP A 53 -13.13 -0.06 19.65
C ASP A 53 -12.13 -0.77 18.72
N ALA A 54 -11.52 0.01 17.80
CA ALA A 54 -10.65 -0.53 16.76
C ALA A 54 -9.54 0.45 16.35
N VAL A 55 -8.45 -0.12 15.84
CA VAL A 55 -7.36 0.61 15.17
C VAL A 55 -7.28 0.20 13.72
N MET A 56 -7.13 1.17 12.82
CA MET A 56 -6.78 0.94 11.42
C MET A 56 -5.45 1.65 11.12
N ASN A 57 -4.41 0.88 10.81
CA ASN A 57 -3.10 1.43 10.48
C ASN A 57 -2.88 1.48 8.97
N CYS A 58 -2.93 2.71 8.42
CA CYS A 58 -2.64 3.01 7.01
C CYS A 58 -1.29 3.73 6.83
N VAL A 59 -0.44 3.79 7.86
CA VAL A 59 0.87 4.43 7.76
C VAL A 59 1.81 3.58 6.92
N GLY A 60 2.46 4.24 5.98
CA GLY A 60 3.49 3.63 5.15
C GLY A 60 4.38 4.69 4.52
N VAL A 61 5.67 4.44 4.47
CA VAL A 61 6.66 5.31 3.84
C VAL A 61 7.57 4.49 2.95
N MET A 62 8.03 5.10 1.87
CA MET A 62 9.20 4.63 1.14
C MET A 62 10.41 5.44 1.61
N SER A 63 11.52 4.77 1.84
CA SER A 63 12.76 5.42 2.26
C SER A 63 13.96 4.62 1.79
N ARG A 64 15.04 5.31 1.47
CA ARG A 64 16.35 4.71 1.22
C ARG A 64 17.08 4.28 2.51
N HIS A 65 16.56 4.66 3.68
CA HIS A 65 17.13 4.34 4.98
C HIS A 65 16.37 3.17 5.62
N ALA A 66 17.01 2.01 5.69
CA ALA A 66 16.41 0.79 6.24
C ALA A 66 15.92 0.98 7.69
N GLY A 67 16.63 1.77 8.52
CA GLY A 67 16.21 2.08 9.89
C GLY A 67 14.87 2.83 9.96
N ILE A 68 14.59 3.73 9.00
CA ILE A 68 13.28 4.42 8.90
C ILE A 68 12.20 3.40 8.54
N LEU A 69 12.46 2.52 7.56
CA LEU A 69 11.52 1.47 7.16
C LEU A 69 11.22 0.54 8.33
N GLU A 70 12.27 0.12 9.06
CA GLU A 70 12.12 -0.75 10.22
C GLU A 70 11.31 -0.10 11.35
N THR A 71 11.61 1.16 11.67
CA THR A 71 10.88 1.89 12.70
C THR A 71 9.41 2.04 12.33
N VAL A 72 9.12 2.55 11.13
CA VAL A 72 7.73 2.88 10.72
C VAL A 72 6.89 1.64 10.46
N HIS A 73 7.48 0.58 9.90
CA HIS A 73 6.72 -0.59 9.48
C HIS A 73 6.71 -1.73 10.50
N HIS A 74 7.65 -1.78 11.44
CA HIS A 74 7.75 -2.84 12.45
C HIS A 74 7.67 -2.29 13.88
N HIS A 75 8.68 -1.51 14.34
CA HIS A 75 8.77 -1.15 15.76
C HIS A 75 7.58 -0.33 16.25
N THR A 76 7.14 0.65 15.47
CA THR A 76 6.00 1.51 15.83
C THR A 76 4.68 0.74 15.84
N PRO A 77 4.29 -0.02 14.80
CA PRO A 77 3.11 -0.89 14.87
C PRO A 77 3.14 -1.87 16.04
N ALA A 78 4.30 -2.48 16.35
CA ALA A 78 4.45 -3.39 17.48
C ALA A 78 4.19 -2.71 18.84
N LEU A 79 4.75 -1.50 19.04
CA LEU A 79 4.48 -0.71 20.25
C LEU A 79 3.00 -0.36 20.36
N LEU A 80 2.41 0.16 19.27
CA LEU A 80 1.01 0.59 19.24
C LEU A 80 0.04 -0.57 19.45
N ALA A 81 0.36 -1.78 18.94
CA ALA A 81 -0.45 -2.97 19.16
C ALA A 81 -0.46 -3.39 20.64
N ARG A 82 0.68 -3.33 21.33
CA ARG A 82 0.74 -3.54 22.78
C ARG A 82 -0.10 -2.52 23.54
N CYS A 83 0.05 -1.23 23.22
CA CYS A 83 -0.76 -0.19 23.81
C CYS A 83 -2.27 -0.37 23.54
N ALA A 84 -2.62 -0.77 22.32
CA ALA A 84 -4.01 -1.04 21.94
C ALA A 84 -4.61 -2.21 22.75
N LYS A 85 -3.85 -3.28 22.93
CA LYS A 85 -4.22 -4.41 23.79
C LYS A 85 -4.46 -3.97 25.25
N GLU A 86 -3.54 -3.17 25.81
CA GLU A 86 -3.66 -2.62 27.17
C GLU A 86 -4.90 -1.72 27.31
N ALA A 87 -5.23 -0.93 26.26
CA ALA A 87 -6.41 -0.06 26.22
C ALA A 87 -7.73 -0.80 25.96
N GLY A 88 -7.70 -2.13 25.76
CA GLY A 88 -8.89 -2.95 25.50
C GLY A 88 -9.41 -2.87 24.08
N VAL A 89 -8.62 -2.42 23.12
CA VAL A 89 -8.97 -2.42 21.68
C VAL A 89 -9.17 -3.87 21.20
N CYS A 90 -10.31 -4.14 20.56
CA CYS A 90 -10.70 -5.50 20.19
C CYS A 90 -10.32 -5.87 18.74
N ARG A 91 -10.01 -4.91 17.89
CA ARG A 91 -9.79 -5.13 16.45
C ARG A 91 -8.66 -4.27 15.91
N TRP A 92 -7.86 -4.86 15.02
CA TRP A 92 -6.81 -4.15 14.29
C TRP A 92 -6.89 -4.46 12.80
N VAL A 93 -6.83 -3.44 11.96
CA VAL A 93 -6.67 -3.59 10.51
C VAL A 93 -5.32 -3.01 10.11
N GLN A 94 -4.46 -3.83 9.51
CA GLN A 94 -3.11 -3.45 9.09
C GLN A 94 -3.02 -3.33 7.57
N LEU A 95 -2.69 -2.15 7.07
CA LEU A 95 -2.31 -1.97 5.67
C LEU A 95 -0.83 -2.33 5.47
N SER A 96 -0.63 -3.51 4.93
CA SER A 96 0.67 -4.08 4.59
C SER A 96 1.01 -3.87 3.10
N ALA A 97 1.70 -4.80 2.48
CA ALA A 97 2.00 -4.82 1.05
C ALA A 97 2.04 -6.25 0.53
N LEU A 98 1.69 -6.46 -0.73
CA LEU A 98 1.86 -7.75 -1.39
C LEU A 98 3.35 -8.15 -1.35
N GLY A 99 3.63 -9.42 -1.04
CA GLY A 99 4.99 -9.91 -0.84
C GLY A 99 5.59 -9.58 0.54
N ALA A 100 4.83 -9.01 1.49
CA ALA A 100 5.30 -8.79 2.85
C ALA A 100 5.66 -10.11 3.53
N ASP A 101 6.95 -10.26 3.88
CA ASP A 101 7.52 -11.43 4.52
C ASP A 101 8.66 -10.99 5.44
N PRO A 102 8.71 -11.40 6.72
CA PRO A 102 9.80 -11.08 7.63
C PRO A 102 11.20 -11.41 7.11
N ALA A 103 11.31 -12.46 6.29
CA ALA A 103 12.56 -12.96 5.71
C ALA A 103 12.89 -12.37 4.32
N ALA A 104 12.06 -11.46 3.78
CA ALA A 104 12.29 -10.86 2.47
C ALA A 104 13.61 -10.09 2.42
N ALA A 105 14.30 -10.14 1.27
CA ALA A 105 15.56 -9.43 1.05
C ALA A 105 15.38 -7.90 0.99
N VAL A 106 14.22 -7.43 0.53
CA VAL A 106 13.92 -5.99 0.40
C VAL A 106 13.39 -5.45 1.73
N ALA A 107 14.09 -4.46 2.29
CA ALA A 107 13.81 -3.90 3.60
C ALA A 107 12.37 -3.41 3.80
N PHE A 108 11.74 -2.85 2.75
CA PHE A 108 10.35 -2.39 2.80
C PHE A 108 9.37 -3.52 3.10
N VAL A 109 9.38 -4.60 2.31
CA VAL A 109 8.45 -5.74 2.49
C VAL A 109 8.83 -6.60 3.69
N ALA A 110 10.12 -6.66 4.04
CA ALA A 110 10.59 -7.31 5.27
C ALA A 110 10.07 -6.59 6.52
N GLY A 111 10.19 -5.27 6.59
CA GLY A 111 9.65 -4.46 7.68
C GLY A 111 8.13 -4.59 7.81
N LYS A 112 7.40 -4.58 6.69
CA LYS A 112 5.95 -4.82 6.66
C LYS A 112 5.61 -6.21 7.21
N GLY A 113 6.33 -7.25 6.78
CA GLY A 113 6.11 -8.62 7.25
C GLY A 113 6.36 -8.78 8.75
N ARG A 114 7.45 -8.18 9.28
CA ARG A 114 7.72 -8.16 10.74
C ARG A 114 6.64 -7.40 11.51
N GLY A 115 6.18 -6.26 10.98
CA GLY A 115 5.08 -5.50 11.57
C GLY A 115 3.77 -6.25 11.60
N ASP A 116 3.41 -6.95 10.51
CA ASP A 116 2.22 -7.81 10.43
C ASP A 116 2.27 -8.88 11.53
N ALA A 117 3.41 -9.58 11.66
CA ALA A 117 3.60 -10.62 12.68
C ALA A 117 3.57 -10.05 14.10
N ALA A 118 4.21 -8.91 14.35
CA ALA A 118 4.25 -8.28 15.67
C ALA A 118 2.86 -7.81 16.14
N VAL A 119 2.05 -7.26 15.23
CA VAL A 119 0.68 -6.85 15.54
C VAL A 119 -0.20 -8.07 15.81
N ALA A 120 -0.13 -9.11 14.97
CA ALA A 120 -0.92 -10.33 15.12
C ALA A 120 -0.59 -11.11 16.40
N ALA A 121 0.62 -10.97 16.95
CA ALA A 121 1.02 -11.56 18.21
C ALA A 121 0.35 -10.89 19.44
N GLU A 122 -0.12 -9.66 19.32
CA GLU A 122 -0.67 -8.91 20.45
C GLU A 122 -2.20 -8.93 20.50
N LEU A 123 -2.87 -8.84 19.34
CA LEU A 123 -4.33 -8.76 19.27
C LEU A 123 -4.86 -9.30 17.93
N PRO A 124 -6.19 -9.62 17.84
CA PRO A 124 -6.80 -10.03 16.58
C PRO A 124 -6.59 -8.96 15.49
N ALA A 125 -5.86 -9.32 14.43
CA ALA A 125 -5.50 -8.42 13.36
C ALA A 125 -5.92 -8.97 11.99
N ALA A 126 -6.54 -8.13 11.17
CA ALA A 126 -6.78 -8.38 9.76
C ALA A 126 -5.73 -7.64 8.93
N VAL A 127 -5.02 -8.35 8.06
CA VAL A 127 -3.92 -7.80 7.27
C VAL A 127 -4.32 -7.67 5.81
N ALA A 128 -4.24 -6.45 5.27
CA ALA A 128 -4.46 -6.13 3.87
C ALA A 128 -3.12 -6.00 3.14
N ARG A 129 -2.92 -6.75 2.07
CA ARG A 129 -1.68 -6.75 1.25
C ARG A 129 -1.97 -6.29 -0.17
N PRO A 130 -2.09 -4.99 -0.43
CA PRO A 130 -2.32 -4.48 -1.77
C PRO A 130 -1.11 -4.69 -2.68
N SER A 131 -1.39 -4.94 -3.96
CA SER A 131 -0.47 -4.80 -5.07
C SER A 131 -0.17 -3.32 -5.33
N VAL A 132 0.38 -3.00 -6.50
CA VAL A 132 0.61 -1.60 -6.93
C VAL A 132 -0.72 -0.85 -6.95
N VAL A 133 -0.82 0.21 -6.14
CA VAL A 133 -2.08 0.95 -5.97
C VAL A 133 -2.14 2.13 -6.92
N PHE A 134 -3.21 2.18 -7.74
CA PHE A 134 -3.56 3.32 -8.56
C PHE A 134 -4.49 4.27 -7.81
N GLY A 135 -4.27 5.56 -7.97
CA GLY A 135 -5.11 6.66 -7.49
C GLY A 135 -4.32 7.95 -7.41
N ARG A 136 -4.95 9.09 -7.72
CA ARG A 136 -4.28 10.39 -7.67
C ARG A 136 -3.82 10.74 -6.25
N GLY A 137 -2.62 11.30 -6.17
CA GLY A 137 -1.95 11.61 -4.90
C GLY A 137 -1.15 10.44 -4.31
N GLY A 138 -1.11 9.27 -4.98
CA GLY A 138 -0.18 8.20 -4.69
C GLY A 138 1.15 8.39 -5.42
N ALA A 139 2.28 8.42 -4.71
CA ALA A 139 3.58 8.74 -5.31
C ALA A 139 3.98 7.81 -6.46
N SER A 140 3.77 6.49 -6.32
CA SER A 140 4.01 5.53 -7.42
C SER A 140 3.04 5.73 -8.59
N CYS A 141 1.78 6.05 -8.31
CA CYS A 141 0.79 6.32 -9.34
C CYS A 141 1.17 7.55 -10.17
N GLU A 142 1.57 8.64 -9.52
CA GLU A 142 2.03 9.86 -10.21
C GLU A 142 3.25 9.61 -11.09
N LEU A 143 4.17 8.74 -10.66
CA LEU A 143 5.30 8.31 -11.48
C LEU A 143 4.81 7.56 -12.73
N PHE A 144 3.93 6.57 -12.58
CA PHE A 144 3.40 5.80 -13.72
C PHE A 144 2.59 6.68 -14.69
N ILE A 145 1.80 7.64 -14.19
CA ILE A 145 1.09 8.62 -15.04
C ILE A 145 2.07 9.48 -15.83
N LYS A 146 3.18 9.93 -15.23
CA LYS A 146 4.23 10.67 -15.93
C LYS A 146 4.92 9.81 -16.98
N LEU A 147 5.29 8.58 -16.65
CA LEU A 147 5.90 7.64 -17.59
C LEU A 147 4.99 7.33 -18.77
N ALA A 148 3.69 7.17 -18.52
CA ALA A 148 2.69 6.91 -19.56
C ALA A 148 2.56 8.06 -20.60
N ARG A 149 3.06 9.26 -20.33
CA ARG A 149 3.10 10.37 -21.30
C ARG A 149 4.21 10.24 -22.33
N LEU A 150 5.26 9.48 -22.03
CA LEU A 150 6.44 9.38 -22.87
C LEU A 150 6.16 8.56 -24.15
N PRO A 151 6.59 9.01 -25.33
CA PRO A 151 6.41 8.26 -26.58
C PRO A 151 7.33 7.04 -26.69
N VAL A 152 8.44 7.05 -25.93
CA VAL A 152 9.41 5.95 -25.81
C VAL A 152 9.65 5.67 -24.33
N LEU A 153 9.56 4.42 -23.93
CA LEU A 153 9.76 3.96 -22.57
C LEU A 153 11.02 3.09 -22.47
N PRO A 154 12.10 3.59 -21.88
CA PRO A 154 13.22 2.76 -21.53
C PRO A 154 12.85 1.90 -20.32
N LEU A 155 12.64 0.60 -20.52
CA LEU A 155 12.32 -0.34 -19.45
C LEU A 155 13.48 -1.32 -19.23
N PRO A 156 13.81 -1.65 -17.97
CA PRO A 156 14.81 -2.69 -17.69
C PRO A 156 14.35 -4.02 -18.32
N GLU A 157 15.26 -4.68 -19.06
CA GLU A 157 14.99 -6.00 -19.65
C GLU A 157 13.69 -6.12 -20.48
N GLY A 158 13.15 -4.99 -20.95
CA GLY A 158 11.93 -4.94 -21.74
C GLY A 158 10.65 -4.98 -20.88
N ASP A 159 9.90 -6.09 -20.95
CA ASP A 159 8.56 -6.19 -20.33
C ASP A 159 8.43 -7.44 -19.43
N ALA A 160 9.45 -7.74 -18.64
CA ALA A 160 9.53 -8.97 -17.84
C ALA A 160 8.83 -8.89 -16.47
N PHE A 161 8.04 -7.83 -16.20
CA PHE A 161 7.52 -7.57 -14.85
C PHE A 161 6.00 -7.73 -14.79
N ASP A 162 5.55 -8.78 -14.15
CA ASP A 162 4.13 -9.06 -13.91
C ASP A 162 3.53 -8.15 -12.85
N LEU A 163 2.47 -7.43 -13.19
CA LEU A 163 1.73 -6.52 -12.30
C LEU A 163 0.24 -6.84 -12.33
N GLN A 164 -0.42 -6.61 -11.20
CA GLN A 164 -1.88 -6.69 -11.08
C GLN A 164 -2.38 -5.49 -10.27
N PRO A 165 -2.34 -4.27 -10.87
CA PRO A 165 -2.63 -3.03 -10.17
C PRO A 165 -4.05 -3.03 -9.59
N VAL A 166 -4.20 -2.44 -8.39
CA VAL A 166 -5.48 -2.31 -7.70
C VAL A 166 -5.85 -0.83 -7.55
N HIS A 167 -7.14 -0.49 -7.61
CA HIS A 167 -7.59 0.87 -7.41
C HIS A 167 -7.66 1.25 -5.92
N ALA A 168 -7.27 2.47 -5.57
CA ALA A 168 -7.26 2.97 -4.20
C ALA A 168 -8.64 2.93 -3.53
N ALA A 169 -9.73 3.10 -4.29
CA ALA A 169 -11.10 2.96 -3.80
C ALA A 169 -11.38 1.52 -3.35
N ASP A 170 -10.98 0.52 -4.15
CA ASP A 170 -11.15 -0.89 -3.79
C ASP A 170 -10.35 -1.25 -2.54
N VAL A 171 -9.12 -0.72 -2.41
CA VAL A 171 -8.31 -0.91 -1.19
C VAL A 171 -8.99 -0.31 0.03
N ALA A 172 -9.53 0.92 -0.09
CA ALA A 172 -10.25 1.58 1.00
C ALA A 172 -11.53 0.81 1.39
N ASP A 173 -12.31 0.37 0.39
CA ASP A 173 -13.50 -0.47 0.62
C ASP A 173 -13.11 -1.79 1.31
N GLY A 174 -12.03 -2.43 0.85
CA GLY A 174 -11.50 -3.66 1.43
C GLY A 174 -11.07 -3.50 2.88
N LEU A 175 -10.38 -2.40 3.23
CA LEU A 175 -9.98 -2.11 4.61
C LEU A 175 -11.20 -1.95 5.53
N CYS A 176 -12.24 -1.25 5.07
CA CYS A 176 -13.47 -1.10 5.84
C CYS A 176 -14.19 -2.45 6.03
N ARG A 177 -14.20 -3.31 5.00
CA ARG A 177 -14.78 -4.64 5.10
C ARG A 177 -13.98 -5.59 5.99
N LEU A 178 -12.64 -5.52 5.97
CA LEU A 178 -11.80 -6.25 6.90
C LEU A 178 -12.06 -5.87 8.37
N LEU A 179 -12.38 -4.61 8.62
CA LEU A 179 -12.75 -4.15 9.96
C LEU A 179 -14.07 -4.80 10.43
N ALA A 180 -15.05 -4.91 9.54
CA ALA A 180 -16.36 -5.52 9.84
C ALA A 180 -16.29 -7.05 9.86
N ASN A 181 -15.61 -7.65 8.89
CA ASN A 181 -15.57 -9.09 8.62
C ASN A 181 -14.12 -9.55 8.42
N PRO A 182 -13.32 -9.67 9.50
CA PRO A 182 -11.96 -10.19 9.38
C PRO A 182 -11.98 -11.66 8.95
N PRO A 183 -10.97 -12.15 8.21
CA PRO A 183 -10.86 -13.57 7.89
C PRO A 183 -10.79 -14.44 9.17
N GLU A 184 -11.59 -15.49 9.24
CA GLU A 184 -11.67 -16.38 10.43
C GLU A 184 -10.32 -17.04 10.76
N ASN A 185 -9.54 -17.36 9.74
CA ASN A 185 -8.22 -18.00 9.89
C ASN A 185 -7.08 -17.00 10.12
N GLY A 186 -7.36 -15.68 10.22
CA GLY A 186 -6.35 -14.64 10.36
C GLY A 186 -5.42 -14.47 9.13
N ALA A 187 -5.71 -15.16 8.02
CA ALA A 187 -4.88 -15.08 6.83
C ALA A 187 -4.91 -13.64 6.23
N PRO A 188 -3.76 -13.13 5.74
CA PRO A 188 -3.72 -11.85 5.06
C PRO A 188 -4.51 -11.90 3.75
N VAL A 189 -5.21 -10.81 3.42
CA VAL A 189 -5.94 -10.68 2.16
C VAL A 189 -5.07 -9.91 1.16
N ASN A 190 -4.68 -10.59 0.10
CA ASN A 190 -4.01 -9.96 -1.03
C ASN A 190 -5.01 -9.16 -1.85
N MET A 191 -4.79 -7.85 -1.96
CA MET A 191 -5.70 -6.93 -2.66
C MET A 191 -5.14 -6.60 -4.03
N THR A 192 -5.62 -7.29 -5.06
CA THR A 192 -5.22 -7.08 -6.45
C THR A 192 -6.43 -6.68 -7.30
N GLY A 193 -6.17 -5.93 -8.38
CA GLY A 193 -7.18 -5.69 -9.41
C GLY A 193 -7.54 -6.97 -10.17
N ARG A 194 -8.59 -6.93 -10.97
CA ARG A 194 -9.03 -8.11 -11.77
C ARG A 194 -8.11 -8.43 -12.94
N LEU A 195 -7.33 -7.46 -13.44
CA LEU A 195 -6.51 -7.59 -14.62
C LEU A 195 -5.02 -7.77 -14.27
N LYS A 196 -4.48 -8.94 -14.59
CA LYS A 196 -3.04 -9.18 -14.61
C LYS A 196 -2.47 -8.64 -15.93
N THR A 197 -1.35 -7.92 -15.84
CA THR A 197 -0.66 -7.30 -16.98
C THR A 197 0.84 -7.25 -16.72
N THR A 198 1.61 -6.73 -17.67
CA THR A 198 3.02 -6.40 -17.47
C THR A 198 3.18 -4.90 -17.16
N LEU A 199 4.38 -4.47 -16.77
CA LEU A 199 4.65 -3.04 -16.57
C LEU A 199 4.41 -2.22 -17.84
N ALA A 200 4.88 -2.69 -19.00
CA ALA A 200 4.64 -2.02 -20.27
C ALA A 200 3.15 -2.04 -20.64
N GLY A 201 2.48 -3.16 -20.44
CA GLY A 201 1.02 -3.28 -20.65
C GLY A 201 0.24 -2.32 -19.75
N TYR A 202 0.62 -2.20 -18.47
CA TYR A 202 -0.01 -1.24 -17.56
C TYR A 202 0.20 0.22 -18.00
N LEU A 203 1.43 0.58 -18.39
CA LEU A 203 1.72 1.92 -18.91
C LEU A 203 1.00 2.21 -20.23
N ALA A 204 0.81 1.20 -21.09
CA ALA A 204 0.02 1.33 -22.32
C ALA A 204 -1.46 1.59 -22.01
N ILE A 205 -2.04 0.88 -21.04
CA ILE A 205 -3.42 1.10 -20.58
C ILE A 205 -3.56 2.53 -20.04
N LEU A 206 -2.67 2.98 -19.15
CA LEU A 206 -2.71 4.35 -18.61
C LEU A 206 -2.56 5.40 -19.71
N ARG A 207 -1.68 5.16 -20.68
CA ARG A 207 -1.46 6.06 -21.82
C ARG A 207 -2.72 6.20 -22.68
N GLN A 208 -3.39 5.10 -22.93
CA GLN A 208 -4.63 5.10 -23.73
C GLN A 208 -5.79 5.73 -22.95
N THR A 209 -6.00 5.35 -21.70
CA THR A 209 -7.16 5.76 -20.91
C THR A 209 -7.07 7.19 -20.37
N LEU A 210 -5.87 7.65 -20.00
CA LEU A 210 -5.66 9.00 -19.43
C LEU A 210 -5.25 10.04 -20.48
N HIS A 211 -4.64 9.62 -21.60
CA HIS A 211 -4.05 10.56 -22.55
C HIS A 211 -4.57 10.39 -23.99
N GLY A 212 -5.42 9.36 -24.27
CA GLY A 212 -5.94 9.09 -25.59
C GLY A 212 -4.88 8.76 -26.65
N LYS A 213 -3.70 8.25 -26.22
CA LYS A 213 -2.55 8.01 -27.09
C LYS A 213 -2.29 6.53 -27.32
N ALA A 214 -1.79 6.17 -28.49
CA ALA A 214 -1.34 4.81 -28.80
C ALA A 214 -0.20 4.37 -27.86
N PRO A 215 -0.01 3.06 -27.64
CA PRO A 215 1.08 2.52 -26.80
C PRO A 215 2.44 3.12 -27.15
N ALA A 216 3.27 3.35 -26.13
CA ALA A 216 4.62 3.87 -26.34
C ALA A 216 5.53 2.77 -26.91
N LYS A 217 6.58 3.19 -27.65
CA LYS A 217 7.62 2.27 -28.08
C LYS A 217 8.46 1.84 -26.88
N ILE A 218 8.52 0.55 -26.60
CA ILE A 218 9.40 0.01 -25.54
C ILE A 218 10.81 -0.06 -26.06
N LEU A 219 11.76 0.51 -25.29
CA LEU A 219 13.19 0.38 -25.50
C LEU A 219 13.74 -0.49 -24.37
N PRO A 220 14.07 -1.76 -24.63
CA PRO A 220 14.69 -2.60 -23.62
C PRO A 220 16.08 -2.08 -23.28
N VAL A 221 16.32 -1.80 -21.99
CA VAL A 221 17.62 -1.32 -21.50
C VAL A 221 18.23 -2.38 -20.62
N PRO A 222 19.43 -2.89 -20.93
CA PRO A 222 20.13 -3.82 -20.05
C PRO A 222 20.33 -3.24 -18.66
N LEU A 223 20.08 -4.05 -17.63
CA LEU A 223 20.18 -3.60 -16.24
C LEU A 223 21.56 -3.03 -15.89
N ALA A 224 22.61 -3.56 -16.53
CA ALA A 224 23.99 -3.08 -16.37
C ALA A 224 24.15 -1.60 -16.75
N LEU A 225 23.41 -1.11 -17.75
CA LEU A 225 23.43 0.29 -18.17
C LEU A 225 22.63 1.22 -17.25
N LEU A 226 21.68 0.67 -16.50
CA LEU A 226 20.87 1.43 -15.53
C LEU A 226 21.59 1.56 -14.18
N ARG A 227 22.41 0.60 -13.79
CA ARG A 227 23.12 0.58 -12.49
C ARG A 227 23.81 1.90 -12.11
N PRO A 228 24.60 2.58 -12.98
CA PRO A 228 25.28 3.80 -12.62
C PRO A 228 24.30 4.98 -12.40
N VAL A 229 23.09 4.94 -12.99
CA VAL A 229 22.10 6.02 -12.90
C VAL A 229 21.16 5.80 -11.72
N LEU A 230 20.99 4.57 -11.26
CA LEU A 230 20.07 4.22 -10.16
C LEU A 230 20.30 5.01 -8.86
N PRO A 231 21.55 5.27 -8.39
CA PRO A 231 21.75 6.03 -7.16
C PRO A 231 21.18 7.46 -7.25
N LEU A 232 21.37 8.12 -8.38
CA LEU A 232 20.82 9.45 -8.61
C LEU A 232 19.29 9.40 -8.76
N ALA A 233 18.77 8.44 -9.52
CA ALA A 233 17.33 8.23 -9.67
C ALA A 233 16.66 7.90 -8.32
N ASN A 234 17.31 7.14 -7.45
CA ASN A 234 16.85 6.83 -6.11
C ASN A 234 16.75 8.08 -5.22
N ILE A 235 17.74 8.97 -5.30
CA ILE A 235 17.72 10.24 -4.57
C ILE A 235 16.56 11.12 -5.07
N LEU A 236 16.43 11.29 -6.38
CA LEU A 236 15.42 12.16 -7.01
C LEU A 236 13.99 11.62 -6.83
N SER A 237 13.83 10.30 -6.74
CA SER A 237 12.53 9.65 -6.56
C SER A 237 12.18 9.33 -5.10
N ASN A 238 13.02 9.75 -4.14
CA ASN A 238 12.87 9.46 -2.71
C ASN A 238 12.66 7.95 -2.40
N GLY A 239 13.43 7.10 -3.06
CA GLY A 239 13.41 5.66 -2.84
C GLY A 239 12.55 4.85 -3.82
N PHE A 240 11.77 5.48 -4.69
CA PHE A 240 10.91 4.76 -5.66
C PHE A 240 11.67 4.14 -6.85
N LEU A 241 12.79 4.71 -7.25
CA LEU A 241 13.66 4.19 -8.31
C LEU A 241 14.97 3.71 -7.68
N SER A 242 14.96 2.53 -7.10
CA SER A 242 16.07 1.93 -6.37
C SER A 242 16.36 0.50 -6.87
N PRO A 243 17.51 -0.08 -6.55
CA PRO A 243 17.75 -1.52 -6.78
C PRO A 243 16.66 -2.40 -6.13
N ASP A 244 16.17 -2.01 -4.95
CA ASP A 244 15.08 -2.70 -4.25
C ASP A 244 13.77 -2.68 -5.05
N SER A 245 13.46 -1.54 -5.70
CA SER A 245 12.26 -1.44 -6.53
C SER A 245 12.35 -2.34 -7.77
N ILE A 246 13.53 -2.48 -8.36
CA ILE A 246 13.76 -3.42 -9.46
C ILE A 246 13.61 -4.86 -8.96
N THR A 247 14.14 -5.18 -7.77
CA THR A 247 13.96 -6.49 -7.16
C THR A 247 12.47 -6.80 -6.92
N LEU A 248 11.71 -5.84 -6.41
CA LEU A 248 10.26 -6.00 -6.22
C LEU A 248 9.52 -6.18 -7.56
N LEU A 249 9.92 -5.45 -8.60
CA LEU A 249 9.36 -5.63 -9.94
C LEU A 249 9.64 -7.03 -10.49
N HIS A 250 10.86 -7.57 -10.32
CA HIS A 250 11.20 -8.94 -10.74
C HIS A 250 10.41 -10.01 -9.99
N GLN A 251 10.12 -9.81 -8.71
CA GLN A 251 9.29 -10.74 -7.94
C GLN A 251 7.83 -10.74 -8.42
N GLY A 252 7.44 -9.70 -9.17
CA GLY A 252 6.06 -9.49 -9.60
C GLY A 252 5.16 -8.99 -8.49
N SER A 253 3.99 -8.53 -8.87
CA SER A 253 2.98 -8.03 -7.91
C SER A 253 1.60 -8.56 -8.27
N CYS A 254 1.46 -9.89 -8.27
CA CYS A 254 0.25 -10.62 -8.66
C CYS A 254 -0.16 -11.62 -7.58
N ALA A 255 -1.47 -11.82 -7.42
CA ALA A 255 -2.06 -12.85 -6.58
C ALA A 255 -3.44 -13.24 -7.12
N ASP A 256 -4.03 -14.32 -6.60
CA ASP A 256 -5.42 -14.65 -6.88
C ASP A 256 -6.36 -13.52 -6.41
N PRO A 257 -7.14 -12.91 -7.30
CA PRO A 257 -8.09 -11.86 -6.93
C PRO A 257 -9.37 -12.38 -6.25
N ALA A 258 -9.62 -13.69 -6.25
CA ALA A 258 -10.89 -14.25 -5.77
C ALA A 258 -11.16 -13.97 -4.29
N PRO A 259 -10.22 -14.13 -3.35
CA PRO A 259 -10.45 -13.79 -1.94
C PRO A 259 -10.80 -12.30 -1.74
N PHE A 260 -10.14 -11.42 -2.49
CA PHE A 260 -10.43 -9.99 -2.42
C PHE A 260 -11.78 -9.64 -3.05
N ALA A 261 -12.14 -10.26 -4.16
CA ALA A 261 -13.47 -10.11 -4.79
C ALA A 261 -14.59 -10.58 -3.86
N ALA A 262 -14.38 -11.70 -3.15
CA ALA A 262 -15.32 -12.20 -2.14
C ALA A 262 -15.48 -11.21 -0.99
N LEU A 263 -14.37 -10.67 -0.47
CA LEU A 263 -14.38 -9.64 0.58
C LEU A 263 -15.15 -8.37 0.12
N LEU A 264 -14.92 -7.92 -1.11
CA LEU A 264 -15.61 -6.76 -1.69
C LEU A 264 -17.10 -7.02 -2.00
N GLY A 265 -17.51 -8.28 -2.16
CA GLY A 265 -18.83 -8.64 -2.69
C GLY A 265 -19.03 -8.26 -4.16
N ARG A 266 -17.96 -7.94 -4.88
CA ARG A 266 -17.91 -7.60 -6.31
C ARG A 266 -16.51 -7.84 -6.87
N LYS A 267 -16.38 -7.87 -8.18
CA LYS A 267 -15.06 -7.90 -8.84
C LYS A 267 -14.32 -6.57 -8.56
N PRO A 268 -13.02 -6.60 -8.25
CA PRO A 268 -12.19 -5.40 -8.20
C PRO A 268 -12.11 -4.73 -9.56
N LEU A 269 -11.88 -3.42 -9.58
CA LEU A 269 -11.68 -2.67 -10.83
C LEU A 269 -10.45 -3.20 -11.58
N GLY A 270 -10.55 -3.24 -12.90
CA GLY A 270 -9.42 -3.49 -13.79
C GLY A 270 -8.68 -2.19 -14.10
N ALA A 271 -7.41 -2.28 -14.49
CA ALA A 271 -6.61 -1.11 -14.85
C ALA A 271 -7.21 -0.29 -16.00
N ASP A 272 -7.98 -0.92 -16.87
CA ASP A 272 -8.73 -0.32 -17.98
C ASP A 272 -9.90 0.56 -17.53
N GLU A 273 -10.36 0.39 -16.29
CA GLU A 273 -11.47 1.15 -15.69
C GLU A 273 -11.01 2.31 -14.78
N PHE A 274 -9.73 2.35 -14.39
CA PHE A 274 -9.23 3.28 -13.38
C PHE A 274 -9.49 4.76 -13.71
N ALA A 275 -9.30 5.14 -14.97
CA ALA A 275 -9.48 6.53 -15.41
C ALA A 275 -10.95 7.00 -15.38
N ARG A 276 -11.91 6.07 -15.34
CA ARG A 276 -13.35 6.36 -15.36
C ARG A 276 -13.96 6.45 -13.96
N THR A 277 -13.21 6.07 -12.93
CA THR A 277 -13.70 6.03 -11.57
C THR A 277 -13.70 7.44 -10.97
N ALA A 278 -14.81 7.88 -10.37
CA ALA A 278 -14.98 9.21 -9.80
C ALA A 278 -13.95 9.61 -8.73
N GLU A 279 -13.19 8.64 -8.19
CA GLU A 279 -12.10 8.86 -7.24
C GLU A 279 -10.72 8.97 -7.90
N SER A 280 -10.66 8.99 -9.21
CA SER A 280 -9.42 9.27 -9.94
C SER A 280 -9.03 10.75 -9.93
N ASP A 281 -9.86 11.60 -9.34
CA ASP A 281 -9.67 13.07 -9.22
C ASP A 281 -9.05 13.49 -7.89
#